data_8ea37de07102520354248febe094443c
#
_entry.id   8ea37de07102520354248febe094443c
#
_cell.length_a   1.000
_cell.length_b   1.000
_cell.length_c   1.000
_cell.angle_alpha   90.00
_cell.angle_beta   90.00
_cell.angle_gamma   90.00
#
_symmetry.space_group_name_H-M   'P 1'
#
loop_
_entity.id
_entity.type
_entity.pdbx_description
1 polymer ?
#
loop_
_entity_poly.entity_id
_entity_poly.type
_entity_poly.pdbx_seq_one_letter_code
_entity_poly.pdbx_strand_id
1 'polypeptide(L)'
;MRKVLSILFLLIGLTASSQCISNQSFTLTPVGPYQPGDVVVVDYTLGNFTGININWIHAFQINLGAGWTNLVPLLTPGNPAGSVGNWVWDLQNTYPSGFNFGPGWRFVNSGTAGWGTVSTGPFTMRFRVTVATTCTADDLSISMEVFDDCTTGGWANGNCCIDPAYNIYNGVVQIIPIITSNINHF
;
A
#
# COMPACT_ATOMS: atom_id res chain seq x y z
N MET A 1 -59.60 -12.05 -17.22
CA MET A 1 -58.37 -11.27 -17.44
C MET A 1 -57.39 -11.58 -16.33
N ARG A 2 -56.39 -12.45 -16.61
CA ARG A 2 -55.36 -12.82 -15.65
C ARG A 2 -54.19 -11.85 -15.80
N LYS A 3 -53.90 -11.08 -14.76
CA LYS A 3 -52.71 -10.20 -14.71
C LYS A 3 -51.51 -11.08 -14.37
N VAL A 4 -50.58 -11.25 -15.34
CA VAL A 4 -49.28 -11.89 -15.13
C VAL A 4 -48.38 -10.85 -14.50
N LEU A 5 -48.00 -11.05 -13.24
CA LEU A 5 -47.06 -10.23 -12.54
C LEU A 5 -45.65 -10.75 -12.88
N SER A 6 -44.95 -10.06 -13.79
CA SER A 6 -43.55 -10.36 -14.11
C SER A 6 -42.67 -9.85 -12.98
N ILE A 7 -42.14 -10.76 -12.17
CA ILE A 7 -41.10 -10.48 -11.19
C ILE A 7 -39.76 -10.45 -11.92
N LEU A 8 -39.26 -9.25 -12.16
CA LEU A 8 -37.91 -9.02 -12.67
C LEU A 8 -36.91 -9.25 -11.52
N PHE A 9 -36.29 -10.42 -11.48
CA PHE A 9 -35.15 -10.68 -10.61
C PHE A 9 -33.95 -9.91 -11.13
N LEU A 10 -33.64 -8.77 -10.48
CA LEU A 10 -32.39 -8.05 -10.68
C LEU A 10 -31.27 -8.88 -10.02
N LEU A 11 -30.59 -9.70 -10.79
CA LEU A 11 -29.35 -10.34 -10.37
C LEU A 11 -28.30 -9.23 -10.21
N ILE A 12 -28.18 -8.71 -8.99
CA ILE A 12 -27.01 -7.93 -8.61
C ILE A 12 -25.86 -8.95 -8.52
N GLY A 13 -25.07 -9.03 -9.57
CA GLY A 13 -23.82 -9.76 -9.56
C GLY A 13 -22.89 -9.09 -8.55
N LEU A 14 -22.85 -9.64 -7.34
CA LEU A 14 -21.76 -9.37 -6.41
C LEU A 14 -20.49 -9.93 -7.05
N THR A 15 -19.72 -9.09 -7.73
CA THR A 15 -18.33 -9.42 -8.04
C THR A 15 -17.61 -9.45 -6.68
N ALA A 16 -17.50 -10.65 -6.09
CA ALA A 16 -16.56 -10.86 -5.02
C ALA A 16 -15.17 -10.65 -5.63
N SER A 17 -14.60 -9.48 -5.46
CA SER A 17 -13.17 -9.30 -5.69
C SER A 17 -12.48 -10.23 -4.71
N SER A 18 -11.76 -11.20 -5.24
CA SER A 18 -10.95 -12.11 -4.45
C SER A 18 -9.88 -11.27 -3.76
N GLN A 19 -10.06 -11.04 -2.47
CA GLN A 19 -9.14 -10.28 -1.67
C GLN A 19 -8.02 -11.22 -1.23
N CYS A 20 -6.80 -11.01 -1.74
CA CYS A 20 -5.64 -11.84 -1.40
C CYS A 20 -5.03 -11.47 -0.06
N ILE A 21 -5.39 -10.32 0.50
CA ILE A 21 -4.86 -9.79 1.75
C ILE A 21 -5.93 -9.69 2.81
N SER A 22 -5.53 -9.90 4.06
CA SER A 22 -6.41 -9.73 5.21
C SER A 22 -5.62 -9.31 6.45
N ASN A 23 -6.34 -8.79 7.47
CA ASN A 23 -5.74 -8.37 8.73
C ASN A 23 -4.65 -7.31 8.56
N GLN A 24 -4.95 -6.27 7.79
CA GLN A 24 -4.08 -5.11 7.66
C GLN A 24 -4.24 -4.19 8.86
N SER A 25 -3.12 -3.66 9.36
CA SER A 25 -3.09 -2.67 10.42
C SER A 25 -1.98 -1.65 10.17
N PHE A 26 -2.15 -0.47 10.72
CA PHE A 26 -1.14 0.59 10.65
C PHE A 26 -1.19 1.50 11.87
N THR A 27 -0.07 2.18 12.12
CA THR A 27 0.01 3.31 13.05
C THR A 27 0.82 4.44 12.42
N LEU A 28 0.42 5.68 12.72
CA LEU A 28 1.14 6.89 12.35
C LEU A 28 1.65 7.59 13.59
N THR A 29 2.92 7.99 13.58
CA THR A 29 3.55 8.68 14.72
C THR A 29 4.31 9.91 14.22
N PRO A 30 3.95 11.13 14.67
CA PRO A 30 2.78 11.44 15.50
C PRO A 30 1.45 11.20 14.78
N VAL A 31 0.36 11.20 15.53
CA VAL A 31 -0.99 11.19 14.96
C VAL A 31 -1.30 12.62 14.49
N GLY A 32 -1.89 12.75 13.28
CA GLY A 32 -2.28 14.05 12.73
C GLY A 32 -3.33 14.82 13.58
N PRO A 33 -3.66 16.02 13.20
CA PRO A 33 -3.43 16.66 11.91
C PRO A 33 -1.99 17.15 11.72
N TYR A 34 -1.53 17.24 10.46
CA TYR A 34 -0.15 17.52 10.12
C TYR A 34 0.05 18.91 9.52
N GLN A 35 1.23 19.50 9.77
CA GLN A 35 1.67 20.80 9.29
C GLN A 35 2.87 20.66 8.35
N PRO A 36 3.15 21.68 7.53
CA PRO A 36 4.35 21.70 6.70
C PRO A 36 5.63 21.43 7.51
N GLY A 37 6.43 20.46 7.05
CA GLY A 37 7.67 20.05 7.70
C GLY A 37 7.52 18.95 8.74
N ASP A 38 6.31 18.55 9.12
CA ASP A 38 6.12 17.42 10.03
C ASP A 38 6.70 16.14 9.46
N VAL A 39 7.35 15.39 10.32
CA VAL A 39 7.91 14.06 10.01
C VAL A 39 7.03 12.99 10.62
N VAL A 40 6.53 12.11 9.78
CA VAL A 40 5.60 11.05 10.18
C VAL A 40 6.22 9.69 9.91
N VAL A 41 6.23 8.85 10.93
CA VAL A 41 6.61 7.44 10.83
C VAL A 41 5.33 6.62 10.67
N VAL A 42 5.33 5.74 9.68
CA VAL A 42 4.25 4.80 9.40
C VAL A 42 4.74 3.40 9.67
N ASP A 43 4.10 2.72 10.60
CA ASP A 43 4.20 1.27 10.78
C ASP A 43 3.01 0.62 10.06
N TYR A 44 3.30 -0.35 9.21
CA TYR A 44 2.27 -1.12 8.50
C TYR A 44 2.52 -2.61 8.71
N THR A 45 1.46 -3.34 8.96
CA THR A 45 1.49 -4.80 9.05
C THR A 45 0.40 -5.40 8.18
N LEU A 46 0.81 -6.27 7.27
CA LEU A 46 -0.08 -7.21 6.59
C LEU A 46 -0.09 -8.51 7.38
N GLY A 47 -1.22 -8.84 7.99
CA GLY A 47 -1.36 -10.02 8.85
C GLY A 47 -1.35 -11.32 8.06
N ASN A 48 -1.98 -11.33 6.88
CA ASN A 48 -2.08 -12.54 6.09
C ASN A 48 -2.21 -12.24 4.59
N PHE A 49 -1.50 -13.01 3.78
CA PHE A 49 -1.60 -13.04 2.32
C PHE A 49 -2.01 -14.46 1.87
N THR A 50 -3.10 -14.53 1.12
CA THR A 50 -3.58 -15.81 0.57
C THR A 50 -3.69 -15.65 -0.94
N GLY A 51 -2.65 -16.04 -1.65
CA GLY A 51 -2.64 -16.02 -3.12
C GLY A 51 -3.68 -16.98 -3.69
N ILE A 52 -4.27 -16.61 -4.82
CA ILE A 52 -5.11 -17.51 -5.60
C ILE A 52 -4.21 -18.58 -6.20
N ASN A 53 -4.49 -19.85 -5.94
CA ASN A 53 -3.77 -21.00 -6.52
C ASN A 53 -2.24 -20.97 -6.35
N ILE A 54 -1.74 -20.58 -5.16
CA ILE A 54 -0.32 -20.64 -4.80
C ILE A 54 0.52 -19.48 -5.38
N ASN A 55 -0.08 -18.40 -5.82
CA ASN A 55 0.69 -17.19 -6.14
C ASN A 55 1.38 -16.67 -4.88
N TRP A 56 2.67 -16.37 -5.02
CA TRP A 56 3.48 -15.93 -3.91
C TRP A 56 3.54 -14.41 -3.85
N ILE A 57 3.54 -13.88 -2.63
CA ILE A 57 3.66 -12.43 -2.45
C ILE A 57 5.01 -11.93 -2.95
N HIS A 58 5.00 -10.84 -3.73
CA HIS A 58 6.19 -10.33 -4.36
C HIS A 58 6.52 -8.89 -4.00
N ALA A 59 5.53 -8.01 -3.85
CA ALA A 59 5.83 -6.59 -3.61
C ALA A 59 4.79 -5.88 -2.76
N PHE A 60 5.27 -4.82 -2.13
CA PHE A 60 4.50 -3.79 -1.43
C PHE A 60 4.83 -2.44 -2.05
N GLN A 61 3.84 -1.75 -2.58
CA GLN A 61 3.99 -0.39 -3.12
C GLN A 61 3.37 0.61 -2.17
N ILE A 62 4.09 1.71 -1.94
CA ILE A 62 3.60 2.86 -1.18
C ILE A 62 3.14 3.91 -2.18
N ASN A 63 1.86 4.28 -2.11
CA ASN A 63 1.31 5.39 -2.88
C ASN A 63 1.13 6.59 -1.95
N LEU A 64 1.71 7.71 -2.33
CA LEU A 64 1.71 8.95 -1.56
C LEU A 64 1.02 10.07 -2.32
N GLY A 65 0.19 10.83 -1.63
CA GLY A 65 -0.29 12.11 -2.11
C GLY A 65 0.85 13.12 -2.31
N ALA A 66 0.62 14.11 -3.15
CA ALA A 66 1.65 15.07 -3.57
C ALA A 66 2.15 16.00 -2.45
N GLY A 67 1.46 16.03 -1.31
CA GLY A 67 1.88 16.78 -0.12
C GLY A 67 2.98 16.09 0.70
N TRP A 68 3.36 14.86 0.38
CA TRP A 68 4.44 14.14 1.03
C TRP A 68 5.75 14.24 0.28
N THR A 69 6.85 14.28 1.03
CA THR A 69 8.24 14.26 0.53
C THR A 69 9.10 13.33 1.39
N ASN A 70 10.34 13.11 0.97
CA ASN A 70 11.35 12.40 1.76
C ASN A 70 10.90 11.02 2.25
N LEU A 71 10.34 10.19 1.35
CA LEU A 71 10.03 8.81 1.67
C LEU A 71 11.33 8.02 1.94
N VAL A 72 11.45 7.47 3.15
CA VAL A 72 12.63 6.72 3.60
C VAL A 72 12.18 5.41 4.25
N PRO A 73 12.66 4.25 3.80
CA PRO A 73 12.43 2.97 4.47
C PRO A 73 13.19 2.93 5.80
N LEU A 74 12.55 2.41 6.85
CA LEU A 74 13.14 2.27 8.18
C LEU A 74 13.19 0.81 8.65
N LEU A 75 12.22 0.02 8.26
CA LEU A 75 12.17 -1.41 8.58
C LEU A 75 11.70 -2.18 7.34
N THR A 76 12.52 -3.09 6.88
CA THR A 76 12.21 -4.02 5.80
C THR A 76 11.40 -5.20 6.35
N PRO A 77 10.41 -5.73 5.61
CA PRO A 77 9.69 -6.93 6.01
C PRO A 77 10.65 -8.08 6.35
N GLY A 78 10.36 -8.81 7.42
CA GLY A 78 11.16 -9.97 7.79
C GLY A 78 11.05 -11.08 6.76
N ASN A 79 12.14 -11.82 6.57
CA ASN A 79 12.12 -13.03 5.77
C ASN A 79 11.61 -14.19 6.62
N PRO A 80 10.58 -14.90 6.17
CA PRO A 80 10.12 -16.07 6.88
C PRO A 80 11.18 -17.18 6.91
N ALA A 81 11.15 -18.02 7.93
CA ALA A 81 12.01 -19.17 8.00
C ALA A 81 11.83 -20.06 6.75
N GLY A 82 12.92 -20.43 6.08
CA GLY A 82 12.91 -21.23 4.85
C GLY A 82 12.69 -20.42 3.56
N SER A 83 12.61 -19.11 3.64
CA SER A 83 12.51 -18.25 2.46
C SER A 83 13.80 -18.25 1.65
N VAL A 84 13.71 -18.44 0.33
CA VAL A 84 14.84 -18.44 -0.61
C VAL A 84 14.99 -17.05 -1.23
N GLY A 85 15.27 -16.02 -0.44
CA GLY A 85 15.41 -14.66 -0.93
C GLY A 85 15.31 -13.62 0.17
N ASN A 86 15.29 -12.37 -0.25
CA ASN A 86 15.25 -11.22 0.66
C ASN A 86 14.32 -10.14 0.13
N TRP A 87 13.69 -9.41 1.05
CA TRP A 87 13.04 -8.16 0.75
C TRP A 87 14.06 -7.05 0.54
N VAL A 88 13.95 -6.32 -0.54
CA VAL A 88 14.77 -5.15 -0.85
C VAL A 88 13.87 -3.93 -1.07
N TRP A 89 14.37 -2.78 -0.65
CA TRP A 89 13.75 -1.51 -0.97
C TRP A 89 14.06 -1.13 -2.41
N ASP A 90 13.04 -0.70 -3.15
CA ASP A 90 13.19 -0.22 -4.52
C ASP A 90 12.35 1.04 -4.74
N LEU A 91 12.92 2.03 -5.43
CA LEU A 91 12.21 3.27 -5.78
C LEU A 91 11.36 3.10 -7.03
N GLN A 92 11.79 2.26 -7.93
CA GLN A 92 11.09 1.92 -9.16
C GLN A 92 11.60 0.58 -9.66
N ASN A 93 10.70 -0.34 -9.93
CA ASN A 93 11.06 -1.64 -10.45
C ASN A 93 10.18 -2.04 -11.63
N THR A 94 10.78 -2.72 -12.58
CA THR A 94 10.06 -3.37 -13.68
C THR A 94 9.94 -4.85 -13.37
N TYR A 95 8.74 -5.33 -13.32
CA TYR A 95 8.44 -6.74 -13.17
C TYR A 95 8.94 -7.54 -14.38
N PRO A 96 9.30 -8.83 -14.25
CA PRO A 96 9.58 -9.68 -15.39
C PRO A 96 8.43 -9.76 -16.40
N SER A 97 7.19 -9.54 -15.96
CA SER A 97 6.00 -9.43 -16.81
C SER A 97 5.85 -8.05 -17.51
N GLY A 98 6.78 -7.10 -17.29
CA GLY A 98 6.70 -5.73 -17.81
C GLY A 98 5.90 -4.77 -16.96
N PHE A 99 5.39 -5.20 -15.81
CA PHE A 99 4.68 -4.34 -14.87
C PHE A 99 5.67 -3.49 -14.06
N ASN A 100 5.39 -2.19 -13.90
CA ASN A 100 6.21 -1.28 -13.11
C ASN A 100 5.51 -0.99 -11.78
N PHE A 101 6.27 -1.04 -10.69
CA PHE A 101 5.80 -0.60 -9.39
C PHE A 101 6.91 0.15 -8.64
N GLY A 102 6.57 0.82 -7.58
CA GLY A 102 7.49 1.54 -6.71
C GLY A 102 6.94 2.92 -6.35
N PRO A 103 7.47 3.53 -5.30
CA PRO A 103 8.46 3.02 -4.34
C PRO A 103 7.87 1.98 -3.38
N GLY A 104 8.71 1.08 -2.89
CA GLY A 104 8.27 0.06 -1.93
C GLY A 104 9.26 -1.07 -1.71
N TRP A 105 8.80 -2.20 -1.22
CA TRP A 105 9.63 -3.38 -1.02
C TRP A 105 9.29 -4.45 -2.05
N ARG A 106 10.33 -5.06 -2.58
CA ARG A 106 10.24 -6.18 -3.51
C ARG A 106 10.98 -7.38 -2.96
N PHE A 107 10.41 -8.56 -3.11
CA PHE A 107 11.08 -9.80 -2.78
C PHE A 107 12.00 -10.22 -3.93
N VAL A 108 13.26 -10.45 -3.62
CA VAL A 108 14.26 -10.96 -4.55
C VAL A 108 14.53 -12.42 -4.22
N ASN A 109 13.97 -13.31 -5.01
CA ASN A 109 14.18 -14.74 -4.89
C ASN A 109 15.57 -15.11 -5.44
N SER A 110 16.38 -15.83 -4.65
CA SER A 110 17.74 -16.24 -5.05
C SER A 110 17.77 -17.48 -5.95
N GLY A 111 16.68 -18.22 -6.02
CA GLY A 111 16.59 -19.44 -6.86
C GLY A 111 15.98 -19.19 -8.23
N THR A 112 14.95 -18.35 -8.29
CA THR A 112 14.22 -18.08 -9.54
C THR A 112 13.84 -16.62 -9.65
N ALA A 113 14.34 -15.98 -10.68
CA ALA A 113 14.07 -14.56 -10.92
C ALA A 113 12.56 -14.30 -11.09
N GLY A 114 12.07 -13.26 -10.41
CA GLY A 114 10.68 -12.85 -10.48
C GLY A 114 9.71 -13.60 -9.55
N TRP A 115 10.15 -14.68 -8.91
CA TRP A 115 9.30 -15.36 -7.93
C TRP A 115 9.23 -14.56 -6.63
N GLY A 116 8.06 -14.60 -5.99
CA GLY A 116 7.83 -14.06 -4.65
C GLY A 116 8.31 -15.00 -3.55
N THR A 117 7.75 -14.82 -2.35
CA THR A 117 7.96 -15.73 -1.22
C THR A 117 6.69 -16.50 -0.89
N VAL A 118 6.85 -17.76 -0.52
CA VAL A 118 5.76 -18.66 -0.07
C VAL A 118 5.12 -18.22 1.27
N SER A 119 5.71 -17.24 1.95
CA SER A 119 5.20 -16.80 3.24
C SER A 119 3.80 -16.21 3.10
N THR A 120 2.94 -16.57 4.04
CA THR A 120 1.61 -15.98 4.17
C THR A 120 1.57 -14.81 5.15
N GLY A 121 2.70 -14.43 5.76
CA GLY A 121 2.81 -13.33 6.72
C GLY A 121 3.00 -13.81 8.17
N PRO A 122 2.92 -12.93 9.17
CA PRO A 122 2.75 -11.49 8.99
C PRO A 122 3.97 -10.79 8.38
N PHE A 123 3.73 -9.70 7.63
CA PHE A 123 4.76 -8.83 7.11
C PHE A 123 4.65 -7.47 7.77
N THR A 124 5.67 -7.07 8.52
CA THR A 124 5.74 -5.77 9.18
C THR A 124 6.83 -4.91 8.54
N MET A 125 6.50 -3.69 8.22
CA MET A 125 7.41 -2.71 7.64
C MET A 125 7.18 -1.32 8.21
N ARG A 126 8.22 -0.51 8.15
CA ARG A 126 8.17 0.88 8.62
C ARG A 126 8.83 1.78 7.61
N PHE A 127 8.22 2.93 7.40
CA PHE A 127 8.80 4.00 6.60
C PHE A 127 8.52 5.36 7.23
N ARG A 128 9.22 6.37 6.75
CA ARG A 128 9.07 7.75 7.17
C ARG A 128 8.78 8.61 5.97
N VAL A 129 7.90 9.58 6.16
CA VAL A 129 7.58 10.63 5.18
C VAL A 129 7.63 12.00 5.87
N THR A 130 7.78 13.05 5.09
CA THR A 130 7.78 14.44 5.58
C THR A 130 6.72 15.22 4.83
N VAL A 131 5.94 16.03 5.54
CA VAL A 131 5.01 16.97 4.89
C VAL A 131 5.82 18.03 4.15
N ALA A 132 5.48 18.28 2.89
CA ALA A 132 6.14 19.31 2.09
C ALA A 132 6.06 20.68 2.75
N THR A 133 7.17 21.42 2.70
CA THR A 133 7.23 22.78 3.27
C THR A 133 6.67 23.86 2.34
N THR A 134 6.48 23.52 1.07
CA THR A 134 5.90 24.39 0.06
C THR A 134 4.44 23.99 -0.16
N CYS A 135 3.52 24.92 -0.01
CA CYS A 135 2.07 24.71 -0.17
C CYS A 135 1.65 24.54 -1.65
N THR A 136 2.39 23.78 -2.44
CA THR A 136 2.04 23.51 -3.84
C THR A 136 1.07 22.33 -3.99
N ALA A 137 0.99 21.48 -2.97
CA ALA A 137 0.04 20.37 -2.89
C ALA A 137 -0.25 20.05 -1.42
N ASP A 138 -1.50 19.84 -1.10
CA ASP A 138 -2.01 19.59 0.26
C ASP A 138 -2.52 18.15 0.46
N ASP A 139 -2.48 17.34 -0.58
CA ASP A 139 -2.89 15.93 -0.52
C ASP A 139 -1.89 15.09 0.29
N LEU A 140 -2.32 14.68 1.46
CA LEU A 140 -1.57 13.82 2.39
C LEU A 140 -2.09 12.37 2.40
N SER A 141 -2.68 11.91 1.31
CA SER A 141 -3.08 10.50 1.23
C SER A 141 -1.87 9.57 1.30
N ILE A 142 -2.04 8.46 1.99
CA ILE A 142 -1.09 7.33 2.03
C ILE A 142 -1.89 6.05 1.81
N SER A 143 -1.48 5.25 0.86
CA SER A 143 -2.03 3.90 0.70
C SER A 143 -0.94 2.88 0.42
N MET A 144 -1.25 1.62 0.73
CA MET A 144 -0.39 0.47 0.48
C MET A 144 -1.07 -0.45 -0.52
N GLU A 145 -0.33 -0.88 -1.52
CA GLU A 145 -0.77 -1.84 -2.51
C GLU A 145 0.11 -3.07 -2.47
N VAL A 146 -0.48 -4.25 -2.61
CA VAL A 146 0.20 -5.53 -2.46
C VAL A 146 0.08 -6.32 -3.75
N PHE A 147 1.19 -6.90 -4.18
CA PHE A 147 1.27 -7.63 -5.44
C PHE A 147 1.76 -9.05 -5.22
N ASP A 148 1.16 -9.99 -5.93
CA ASP A 148 1.74 -11.31 -6.12
C ASP A 148 2.79 -11.33 -7.24
N ASP A 149 3.44 -12.47 -7.46
CA ASP A 149 4.52 -12.58 -8.45
C ASP A 149 4.04 -12.89 -9.87
N CYS A 150 2.76 -13.17 -10.07
CA CYS A 150 2.14 -13.51 -11.36
C CYS A 150 2.79 -14.68 -12.11
N THR A 151 3.68 -15.43 -11.48
CA THR A 151 4.48 -16.49 -12.13
C THR A 151 4.40 -17.84 -11.45
N THR A 152 4.23 -17.87 -10.12
CA THR A 152 4.05 -19.12 -9.38
C THR A 152 2.64 -19.68 -9.57
N GLY A 153 2.44 -20.97 -9.31
CA GLY A 153 1.13 -21.61 -9.42
C GLY A 153 0.59 -21.81 -10.84
N GLY A 154 1.40 -21.63 -11.88
CA GLY A 154 0.97 -21.82 -13.27
C GLY A 154 0.19 -20.64 -13.87
N TRP A 155 0.24 -19.49 -13.26
CA TRP A 155 -0.48 -18.30 -13.68
C TRP A 155 0.34 -17.36 -14.58
N ALA A 156 1.03 -17.90 -15.54
CA ALA A 156 1.52 -17.09 -16.64
C ALA A 156 0.31 -16.44 -17.35
N ASN A 157 0.23 -15.13 -17.35
CA ASN A 157 -0.74 -14.31 -18.09
C ASN A 157 -2.04 -13.90 -17.35
N GLY A 158 -1.96 -12.89 -16.50
CA GLY A 158 -3.06 -11.97 -16.32
C GLY A 158 -4.04 -12.21 -15.17
N ASN A 159 -3.79 -13.20 -14.32
CA ASN A 159 -4.60 -13.43 -13.12
C ASN A 159 -3.82 -13.11 -11.83
N CYS A 160 -2.99 -12.08 -11.89
CA CYS A 160 -2.30 -11.58 -10.71
C CYS A 160 -3.29 -11.05 -9.70
N CYS A 161 -3.09 -11.36 -8.43
CA CYS A 161 -3.81 -10.71 -7.36
C CYS A 161 -3.17 -9.35 -7.10
N ILE A 162 -3.80 -8.33 -7.61
CA ILE A 162 -3.52 -6.95 -7.23
C ILE A 162 -4.68 -6.56 -6.34
N ASP A 163 -4.44 -6.48 -5.04
CA ASP A 163 -5.48 -6.02 -4.13
C ASP A 163 -5.68 -4.51 -4.27
N PRO A 164 -6.92 -4.03 -4.08
CA PRO A 164 -7.18 -2.60 -4.02
C PRO A 164 -6.28 -1.93 -2.99
N ALA A 165 -5.78 -0.75 -3.31
CA ALA A 165 -4.92 0.01 -2.41
C ALA A 165 -5.59 0.19 -1.05
N TYR A 166 -4.89 -0.22 0.01
CA TYR A 166 -5.35 -0.04 1.39
C TYR A 166 -5.04 1.38 1.85
N ASN A 167 -6.09 2.17 2.08
CA ASN A 167 -5.95 3.55 2.54
C ASN A 167 -5.48 3.58 4.00
N ILE A 168 -4.25 4.02 4.21
CA ILE A 168 -3.64 4.21 5.54
C ILE A 168 -4.05 5.56 6.11
N TYR A 169 -3.98 6.60 5.29
CA TYR A 169 -4.32 7.95 5.68
C TYR A 169 -4.95 8.70 4.50
N ASN A 170 -5.92 9.54 4.79
CA ASN A 170 -6.55 10.42 3.81
C ASN A 170 -6.80 11.77 4.46
N GLY A 171 -5.89 12.70 4.28
CA GLY A 171 -5.93 14.02 4.91
C GLY A 171 -5.32 15.10 4.04
N VAL A 172 -5.37 16.30 4.57
CA VAL A 172 -4.80 17.50 3.96
C VAL A 172 -3.88 18.21 4.95
N VAL A 173 -2.97 19.01 4.45
CA VAL A 173 -2.07 19.83 5.27
C VAL A 173 -2.89 20.84 6.08
N GLN A 174 -2.63 20.91 7.37
CA GLN A 174 -3.24 21.89 8.25
C GLN A 174 -2.38 23.15 8.28
N ILE A 175 -2.92 24.26 7.79
CA ILE A 175 -2.27 25.58 7.90
C ILE A 175 -2.80 26.25 9.16
N ILE A 176 -1.97 26.35 10.18
CA ILE A 176 -2.29 27.19 11.35
C ILE A 176 -2.01 28.64 10.96
N PRO A 177 -3.03 29.53 10.94
CA PRO A 177 -2.79 30.92 10.66
C PRO A 177 -1.88 31.49 11.76
N ILE A 178 -0.79 32.16 11.35
CA ILE A 178 0.05 32.92 12.28
C ILE A 178 -0.79 34.06 12.78
N ILE A 179 -1.26 33.95 14.03
CA ILE A 179 -1.90 35.09 14.71
C ILE A 179 -0.78 36.05 15.07
N THR A 180 -0.50 37.03 14.22
CA THR A 180 0.33 38.17 14.59
C THR A 180 -0.46 39.00 15.60
N SER A 181 -0.18 38.81 16.88
CA SER A 181 -0.66 39.73 17.89
C SER A 181 0.02 41.08 17.62
N ASN A 182 -0.73 42.07 17.10
CA ASN A 182 -0.29 43.43 17.09
C ASN A 182 -0.22 43.88 18.56
N ILE A 183 0.94 43.78 19.18
CA ILE A 183 1.23 44.39 20.44
C ILE A 183 1.40 45.88 20.13
N ASN A 184 0.32 46.63 20.21
CA ASN A 184 0.40 48.13 20.25
C ASN A 184 1.03 48.50 21.58
N HIS A 185 2.33 48.80 21.56
CA HIS A 185 2.98 49.49 22.65
C HIS A 185 2.49 50.96 22.62
N PHE A 186 1.65 51.32 23.58
CA PHE A 186 1.33 52.71 23.89
C PHE A 186 2.40 53.28 24.83
#